data_288d7e033cb6125a96358da5b45437c6
#
_entry.id   288d7e033cb6125a96358da5b45437c6
#
_cell.length_a   1.000
_cell.length_b   1.000
_cell.length_c   1.000
_cell.angle_alpha   90.00
_cell.angle_beta   90.00
_cell.angle_gamma   90.00
#
_symmetry.space_group_name_H-M   'P 1'
#
loop_
_entity.id
_entity.type
_entity.pdbx_description
1 polymer ?
#
loop_
_entity_poly.entity_id
_entity_poly.type
_entity_poly.pdbx_seq_one_letter_code
_entity_poly.pdbx_strand_id
1 'polypeptide(L)'
;MLTEEKEDYLKAILTHDGDHSFVSNKTLSQYLTIKPPSVSEMVNRLEKSGYVETKPYKGVKLSKEGLTYTLDIIKRHRLLELFLIKILQYNWEEVHQEAEVLEHKVSHLFVERLDKLLDYPITCPHGGIIPRDNQYKELYTTNLLAFDTGDTVTIKRVRDRTCLLYTSPSPRDRQK
;
A
#
# COMPACT_ATOMS: atom_id res chain seq x y z
N MET A 1 -5.09 -15.80 -10.20
CA MET A 1 -4.49 -15.05 -9.08
C MET A 1 -2.97 -15.16 -9.21
N LEU A 2 -2.26 -14.08 -9.01
CA LEU A 2 -0.81 -14.11 -8.90
C LEU A 2 -0.41 -14.78 -7.56
N THR A 3 0.87 -15.10 -7.39
CA THR A 3 1.42 -15.50 -6.10
C THR A 3 1.56 -14.27 -5.20
N GLU A 4 1.46 -14.44 -3.89
CA GLU A 4 1.65 -13.37 -2.88
C GLU A 4 2.91 -12.55 -3.18
N GLU A 5 4.04 -13.22 -3.39
CA GLU A 5 5.31 -12.57 -3.72
C GLU A 5 5.21 -11.63 -4.95
N LYS A 6 4.48 -12.02 -6.00
CA LYS A 6 4.27 -11.17 -7.18
C LYS A 6 3.39 -9.97 -6.86
N GLU A 7 2.37 -10.16 -6.03
CA GLU A 7 1.47 -9.10 -5.59
C GLU A 7 2.24 -8.05 -4.75
N ASP A 8 3.13 -8.49 -3.86
CA ASP A 8 3.99 -7.59 -3.08
C ASP A 8 4.94 -6.75 -3.94
N TYR A 9 5.50 -7.36 -4.99
CA TYR A 9 6.31 -6.61 -5.95
C TYR A 9 5.51 -5.53 -6.69
N LEU A 10 4.29 -5.83 -7.10
CA LEU A 10 3.42 -4.84 -7.75
C LEU A 10 3.07 -3.69 -6.79
N LYS A 11 2.75 -4.00 -5.53
CA LYS A 11 2.53 -3.00 -4.47
C LYS A 11 3.78 -2.13 -4.26
N ALA A 12 4.97 -2.75 -4.17
CA ALA A 12 6.23 -2.04 -4.02
C ALA A 12 6.51 -1.09 -5.19
N ILE A 13 6.27 -1.52 -6.43
CA ILE A 13 6.44 -0.69 -7.61
C ILE A 13 5.51 0.54 -7.55
N LEU A 14 4.23 0.35 -7.23
CA LEU A 14 3.28 1.46 -7.11
C LEU A 14 3.63 2.42 -5.97
N THR A 15 4.10 1.90 -4.84
CA THR A 15 4.54 2.69 -3.67
C THR A 15 5.67 3.67 -4.03
N HIS A 16 6.47 3.36 -5.05
CA HIS A 16 7.54 4.19 -5.57
C HIS A 16 7.19 4.93 -6.87
N ASP A 17 5.90 5.27 -7.05
CA ASP A 17 5.37 6.00 -8.20
C ASP A 17 5.56 5.26 -9.53
N GLY A 18 5.58 3.93 -9.49
CA GLY A 18 5.78 3.07 -10.66
C GLY A 18 4.60 3.01 -11.63
N ASP A 19 3.54 3.76 -11.39
CA ASP A 19 2.46 4.06 -12.34
C ASP A 19 2.81 5.22 -13.29
N HIS A 20 3.74 6.09 -12.90
CA HIS A 20 4.15 7.26 -13.68
C HIS A 20 5.61 7.21 -14.13
N SER A 21 6.49 6.64 -13.31
CA SER A 21 7.94 6.62 -13.54
C SER A 21 8.54 5.21 -13.42
N PHE A 22 9.75 5.02 -13.98
CA PHE A 22 10.47 3.76 -13.82
C PHE A 22 11.15 3.70 -12.45
N VAL A 23 10.91 2.63 -11.73
CA VAL A 23 11.50 2.32 -10.41
C VAL A 23 12.73 1.44 -10.60
N SER A 24 13.86 1.81 -10.00
CA SER A 24 15.08 1.03 -10.13
C SER A 24 15.01 -0.31 -9.36
N ASN A 25 15.66 -1.35 -9.88
CA ASN A 25 15.78 -2.62 -9.16
C ASN A 25 16.48 -2.47 -7.80
N LYS A 26 17.38 -1.48 -7.68
CA LYS A 26 18.04 -1.14 -6.40
C LYS A 26 17.02 -0.65 -5.38
N THR A 27 16.12 0.25 -5.77
CA THR A 27 15.05 0.76 -4.91
C THR A 27 14.16 -0.37 -4.42
N LEU A 28 13.72 -1.26 -5.31
CA LEU A 28 12.91 -2.43 -4.96
C LEU A 28 13.66 -3.40 -4.04
N SER A 29 14.94 -3.65 -4.32
CA SER A 29 15.81 -4.50 -3.50
C SER A 29 15.91 -3.98 -2.05
N GLN A 30 16.07 -2.67 -1.89
CA GLN A 30 16.13 -2.03 -0.57
C GLN A 30 14.79 -2.06 0.16
N TYR A 31 13.70 -1.73 -0.56
CA TYR A 31 12.36 -1.68 0.01
C TYR A 31 11.86 -3.05 0.46
N LEU A 32 12.02 -4.07 -0.39
CA LEU A 32 11.58 -5.45 -0.11
C LEU A 32 12.59 -6.26 0.72
N THR A 33 13.78 -5.71 0.98
CA THR A 33 14.88 -6.42 1.67
C THR A 33 15.28 -7.70 0.95
N ILE A 34 15.29 -7.70 -0.39
CA ILE A 34 15.58 -8.84 -1.27
C ILE A 34 16.83 -8.54 -2.09
N LYS A 35 17.63 -9.59 -2.37
CA LYS A 35 18.86 -9.45 -3.15
C LYS A 35 18.60 -9.01 -4.59
N PRO A 36 19.41 -8.12 -5.19
CA PRO A 36 19.20 -7.58 -6.54
C PRO A 36 18.99 -8.62 -7.65
N PRO A 37 19.70 -9.77 -7.67
CA PRO A 37 19.45 -10.81 -8.68
C PRO A 37 18.03 -11.38 -8.63
N SER A 38 17.48 -11.63 -7.43
CA SER A 38 16.12 -12.12 -7.24
C SER A 38 15.09 -11.09 -7.68
N VAL A 39 15.34 -9.78 -7.41
CA VAL A 39 14.50 -8.70 -7.92
C VAL A 39 14.46 -8.72 -9.44
N SER A 40 15.62 -8.82 -10.10
CA SER A 40 15.70 -8.85 -11.57
C SER A 40 14.96 -10.05 -12.15
N GLU A 41 15.06 -11.21 -11.53
CA GLU A 41 14.35 -12.42 -11.95
C GLU A 41 12.83 -12.26 -11.83
N MET A 42 12.34 -11.73 -10.69
CA MET A 42 10.92 -11.50 -10.48
C MET A 42 10.36 -10.44 -11.43
N VAL A 43 11.08 -9.33 -11.64
CA VAL A 43 10.69 -8.29 -12.61
C VAL A 43 10.56 -8.89 -14.01
N ASN A 44 11.50 -9.74 -14.46
CA ASN A 44 11.41 -10.44 -15.74
C ASN A 44 10.19 -11.38 -15.84
N ARG A 45 9.82 -12.05 -14.74
CA ARG A 45 8.61 -12.89 -14.68
C ARG A 45 7.33 -12.05 -14.77
N LEU A 46 7.28 -10.91 -14.10
CA LEU A 46 6.16 -9.97 -14.15
C LEU A 46 6.01 -9.35 -15.54
N GLU A 47 7.12 -9.00 -16.21
CA GLU A 47 7.13 -8.49 -17.58
C GLU A 47 6.60 -9.52 -18.58
N LYS A 48 7.07 -10.77 -18.50
CA LYS A 48 6.56 -11.88 -19.32
C LYS A 48 5.06 -12.12 -19.10
N SER A 49 4.56 -11.83 -17.92
CA SER A 49 3.14 -11.96 -17.58
C SER A 49 2.33 -10.71 -17.93
N GLY A 50 2.94 -9.65 -18.48
CA GLY A 50 2.27 -8.43 -18.94
C GLY A 50 1.93 -7.40 -17.86
N TYR A 51 2.35 -7.61 -16.60
CA TYR A 51 2.01 -6.71 -15.49
C TYR A 51 2.95 -5.52 -15.36
N VAL A 52 4.14 -5.59 -15.91
CA VAL A 52 5.11 -4.51 -15.89
C VAL A 52 5.80 -4.33 -17.23
N GLU A 53 6.37 -3.15 -17.42
CA GLU A 53 7.25 -2.80 -18.52
C GLU A 53 8.65 -2.52 -17.98
N THR A 54 9.70 -3.03 -18.62
CA THR A 54 11.07 -2.74 -18.22
C THR A 54 11.75 -1.84 -19.25
N LYS A 55 12.71 -1.06 -18.76
CA LYS A 55 13.58 -0.25 -19.63
C LYS A 55 15.02 -0.39 -19.16
N PRO A 56 15.94 -0.76 -20.07
CA PRO A 56 17.35 -0.89 -19.73
C PRO A 56 17.87 0.35 -18.98
N TYR A 57 18.59 0.12 -17.88
CA TYR A 57 19.18 1.15 -17.01
C TYR A 57 18.19 2.08 -16.28
N LYS A 58 16.88 2.02 -16.57
CA LYS A 58 15.85 2.84 -15.91
C LYS A 58 15.07 2.06 -14.85
N GLY A 59 14.89 0.75 -15.05
CA GLY A 59 14.17 -0.11 -14.13
C GLY A 59 12.81 -0.58 -14.66
N VAL A 60 11.81 -0.62 -13.82
CA VAL A 60 10.50 -1.23 -14.05
C VAL A 60 9.36 -0.24 -13.77
N LYS A 61 8.29 -0.32 -14.54
CA LYS A 61 7.07 0.46 -14.41
C LYS A 61 5.86 -0.46 -14.54
N LEU A 62 4.76 -0.16 -13.87
CA LEU A 62 3.50 -0.91 -14.03
C LEU A 62 2.95 -0.70 -15.45
N SER A 63 2.49 -1.79 -16.06
CA SER A 63 1.61 -1.73 -17.23
C SER A 63 0.21 -1.27 -16.81
N LYS A 64 -0.68 -1.04 -17.77
CA LYS A 64 -2.09 -0.74 -17.48
C LYS A 64 -2.76 -1.88 -16.71
N GLU A 65 -2.52 -3.11 -17.13
CA GLU A 65 -3.01 -4.33 -16.47
C GLU A 65 -2.41 -4.48 -15.08
N GLY A 66 -1.10 -4.24 -14.95
CA GLY A 66 -0.41 -4.25 -13.66
C GLY A 66 -0.95 -3.22 -12.70
N LEU A 67 -1.20 -2.00 -13.15
CA LEU A 67 -1.81 -0.96 -12.32
C LEU A 67 -3.21 -1.35 -11.86
N THR A 68 -4.08 -1.80 -12.78
CA THR A 68 -5.44 -2.24 -12.44
C THR A 68 -5.42 -3.35 -11.39
N TYR A 69 -4.56 -4.35 -11.57
CA TYR A 69 -4.42 -5.46 -10.64
C TYR A 69 -3.89 -5.00 -9.28
N THR A 70 -2.89 -4.12 -9.27
CA THR A 70 -2.32 -3.56 -8.03
C THR A 70 -3.34 -2.75 -7.24
N LEU A 71 -4.17 -1.96 -7.92
CA LEU A 71 -5.23 -1.18 -7.29
C LEU A 71 -6.30 -2.08 -6.64
N ASP A 72 -6.59 -3.24 -7.23
CA ASP A 72 -7.49 -4.22 -6.62
C ASP A 72 -6.89 -4.83 -5.34
N ILE A 73 -5.58 -5.13 -5.31
CA ILE A 73 -4.90 -5.56 -4.08
C ILE A 73 -5.00 -4.49 -2.99
N ILE A 74 -4.69 -3.23 -3.33
CA ILE A 74 -4.77 -2.11 -2.37
C ILE A 74 -6.20 -1.91 -1.86
N LYS A 75 -7.20 -2.07 -2.73
CA LYS A 75 -8.61 -2.03 -2.31
C LYS A 75 -8.92 -3.12 -1.29
N ARG A 76 -8.50 -4.36 -1.56
CA ARG A 76 -8.67 -5.48 -0.63
C ARG A 76 -8.04 -5.19 0.72
N HIS A 77 -6.77 -4.79 0.73
CA HIS A 77 -6.03 -4.43 1.93
C HIS A 77 -6.77 -3.38 2.77
N ARG A 78 -7.09 -2.24 2.17
CA ARG A 78 -7.72 -1.10 2.84
C ARG A 78 -9.13 -1.39 3.37
N LEU A 79 -9.89 -2.23 2.67
CA LEU A 79 -11.20 -2.70 3.16
C LEU A 79 -11.05 -3.68 4.32
N LEU A 80 -10.06 -4.57 4.28
CA LEU A 80 -9.76 -5.48 5.37
C LEU A 80 -9.33 -4.73 6.63
N GLU A 81 -8.40 -3.76 6.52
CA GLU A 81 -8.03 -2.91 7.66
C GLU A 81 -9.25 -2.25 8.30
N LEU A 82 -10.14 -1.69 7.48
CA LEU A 82 -11.34 -1.03 7.98
C LEU A 82 -12.29 -1.99 8.68
N PHE A 83 -12.47 -3.19 8.14
CA PHE A 83 -13.29 -4.25 8.73
C PHE A 83 -12.70 -4.75 10.05
N LEU A 84 -11.40 -5.04 10.06
CA LEU A 84 -10.70 -5.53 11.26
C LEU A 84 -10.82 -4.52 12.40
N ILE A 85 -10.64 -3.23 12.15
CA ILE A 85 -10.77 -2.19 13.19
C ILE A 85 -12.24 -1.99 13.60
N LYS A 86 -13.14 -1.74 12.64
CA LYS A 86 -14.51 -1.32 12.95
C LYS A 86 -15.40 -2.44 13.48
N ILE A 87 -15.23 -3.65 12.96
CA ILE A 87 -16.12 -4.77 13.26
C ILE A 87 -15.48 -5.75 14.24
N LEU A 88 -14.22 -6.12 14.02
CA LEU A 88 -13.51 -7.08 14.87
C LEU A 88 -12.70 -6.42 16.00
N GLN A 89 -12.66 -5.08 16.04
CA GLN A 89 -12.01 -4.29 17.11
C GLN A 89 -10.51 -4.59 17.27
N TYR A 90 -9.84 -4.89 16.18
CA TYR A 90 -8.38 -5.02 16.15
C TYR A 90 -7.73 -3.70 16.57
N ASN A 91 -6.61 -3.80 17.29
CA ASN A 91 -5.79 -2.66 17.59
C ASN A 91 -5.10 -2.12 16.35
N TRP A 92 -4.79 -0.84 16.36
CA TRP A 92 -4.08 -0.16 15.28
C TRP A 92 -2.74 -0.82 14.94
N GLU A 93 -2.06 -1.39 15.93
CA GLU A 93 -0.75 -2.05 15.78
C GLU A 93 -0.83 -3.43 15.10
N GLU A 94 -1.95 -4.11 15.22
CA GLU A 94 -2.15 -5.48 14.74
C GLU A 94 -2.76 -5.53 13.34
N VAL A 95 -3.56 -4.51 13.01
CA VAL A 95 -4.44 -4.52 11.84
C VAL A 95 -3.71 -4.67 10.52
N HIS A 96 -2.56 -4.00 10.39
CA HIS A 96 -1.81 -4.00 9.12
C HIS A 96 -1.26 -5.40 8.79
N GLN A 97 -0.64 -6.06 9.76
CA GLN A 97 -0.08 -7.40 9.58
C GLN A 97 -1.16 -8.43 9.25
N GLU A 98 -2.33 -8.35 9.90
CA GLU A 98 -3.45 -9.24 9.62
C GLU A 98 -4.04 -8.97 8.23
N ALA A 99 -4.20 -7.70 7.84
CA ALA A 99 -4.67 -7.33 6.52
C ALA A 99 -3.73 -7.81 5.39
N GLU A 100 -2.41 -7.73 5.58
CA GLU A 100 -1.38 -8.26 4.66
C GLU A 100 -1.56 -9.77 4.41
N VAL A 101 -1.83 -10.55 5.44
CA VAL A 101 -2.06 -12.00 5.29
C VAL A 101 -3.36 -12.28 4.55
N LEU A 102 -4.42 -11.57 4.89
CA LEU A 102 -5.78 -11.83 4.38
C LEU A 102 -5.97 -11.37 2.93
N GLU A 103 -5.34 -10.27 2.50
CA GLU A 103 -5.55 -9.67 1.18
C GLU A 103 -5.27 -10.63 0.01
N HIS A 104 -4.33 -11.56 0.22
CA HIS A 104 -3.95 -12.56 -0.77
C HIS A 104 -4.89 -13.80 -0.80
N LYS A 105 -5.75 -13.96 0.22
CA LYS A 105 -6.59 -15.16 0.41
C LYS A 105 -8.07 -14.91 0.16
N VAL A 106 -8.52 -13.66 0.23
CA VAL A 106 -9.95 -13.35 0.07
C VAL A 106 -10.37 -13.37 -1.40
N SER A 107 -11.59 -13.84 -1.65
CA SER A 107 -12.18 -13.87 -2.99
C SER A 107 -12.77 -12.51 -3.38
N HIS A 108 -12.94 -12.26 -4.69
CA HIS A 108 -13.64 -11.06 -5.18
C HIS A 108 -15.06 -10.92 -4.58
N LEU A 109 -15.81 -12.00 -4.49
CA LEU A 109 -17.14 -11.98 -3.88
C LEU A 109 -17.09 -11.55 -2.41
N PHE A 110 -16.08 -12.01 -1.66
CA PHE A 110 -15.88 -11.56 -0.29
C PHE A 110 -15.63 -10.05 -0.23
N VAL A 111 -14.74 -9.54 -1.09
CA VAL A 111 -14.40 -8.11 -1.15
C VAL A 111 -15.60 -7.25 -1.52
N GLU A 112 -16.43 -7.67 -2.48
CA GLU A 112 -17.66 -6.97 -2.84
C GLU A 112 -18.67 -6.91 -1.68
N ARG A 113 -18.84 -8.02 -0.97
CA ARG A 113 -19.72 -8.09 0.20
C ARG A 113 -19.20 -7.25 1.36
N LEU A 114 -17.88 -7.26 1.56
CA LEU A 114 -17.19 -6.46 2.55
C LEU A 114 -17.34 -4.96 2.27
N ASP A 115 -17.13 -4.55 1.02
CA ASP A 115 -17.29 -3.17 0.57
C ASP A 115 -18.71 -2.65 0.82
N LYS A 116 -19.72 -3.48 0.50
CA LYS A 116 -21.13 -3.19 0.79
C LYS A 116 -21.42 -3.14 2.28
N LEU A 117 -20.89 -4.06 3.08
CA LEU A 117 -21.07 -4.10 4.53
C LEU A 117 -20.55 -2.82 5.20
N LEU A 118 -19.47 -2.29 4.68
CA LEU A 118 -18.83 -1.06 5.18
C LEU A 118 -19.41 0.23 4.59
N ASP A 119 -20.51 0.13 3.81
CA ASP A 119 -21.20 1.26 3.16
C ASP A 119 -20.29 2.05 2.20
N TYR A 120 -19.52 1.32 1.38
CA TYR A 120 -18.65 1.87 0.33
C TYR A 120 -17.71 2.98 0.80
N PRO A 121 -16.85 2.74 1.78
CA PRO A 121 -16.02 3.77 2.39
C PRO A 121 -15.03 4.36 1.37
N ILE A 122 -14.72 5.65 1.53
CA ILE A 122 -13.79 6.37 0.65
C ILE A 122 -12.35 6.15 1.08
N THR A 123 -12.09 6.06 2.39
CA THR A 123 -10.74 5.94 2.95
C THR A 123 -10.66 4.81 3.96
N CYS A 124 -9.46 4.24 4.08
CA CYS A 124 -9.14 3.30 5.16
C CYS A 124 -8.88 4.04 6.50
N PRO A 125 -8.68 3.35 7.62
CA PRO A 125 -8.40 3.97 8.90
C PRO A 125 -7.18 4.89 8.90
N HIS A 126 -6.17 4.60 8.09
CA HIS A 126 -4.96 5.40 7.92
C HIS A 126 -5.15 6.63 7.02
N GLY A 127 -6.36 6.87 6.49
CA GLY A 127 -6.67 7.98 5.59
C GLY A 127 -6.25 7.76 4.13
N GLY A 128 -5.79 6.57 3.77
CA GLY A 128 -5.51 6.20 2.38
C GLY A 128 -6.81 5.96 1.60
N ILE A 129 -6.90 6.47 0.36
CA ILE A 129 -8.08 6.31 -0.49
C ILE A 129 -8.29 4.83 -0.89
N ILE A 130 -9.49 4.31 -0.76
CA ILE A 130 -9.86 2.98 -1.28
C ILE A 130 -10.10 3.09 -2.78
N PRO A 131 -9.26 2.46 -3.64
CA PRO A 131 -9.34 2.62 -5.09
C PRO A 131 -10.71 2.22 -5.66
N ARG A 132 -11.26 3.06 -6.56
CA ARG A 132 -12.51 2.83 -7.31
C ARG A 132 -12.42 3.50 -8.67
N ASP A 133 -12.87 2.84 -9.73
CA ASP A 133 -13.04 3.44 -11.07
C ASP A 133 -11.85 4.30 -11.53
N ASN A 134 -10.63 3.82 -11.33
CA ASN A 134 -9.37 4.53 -11.59
C ASN A 134 -9.11 5.74 -10.67
N GLN A 135 -9.92 5.98 -9.65
CA GLN A 135 -9.67 6.98 -8.61
C GLN A 135 -8.83 6.34 -7.51
N TYR A 136 -7.55 6.64 -7.49
CA TYR A 136 -6.61 6.13 -6.49
C TYR A 136 -5.63 7.19 -5.97
N LYS A 137 -5.71 8.41 -6.53
CA LYS A 137 -4.86 9.53 -6.08
C LYS A 137 -5.25 9.94 -4.69
N GLU A 138 -4.25 9.97 -3.83
CA GLU A 138 -4.44 10.27 -2.42
C GLU A 138 -5.02 11.68 -2.20
N LEU A 139 -6.03 11.78 -1.33
CA LEU A 139 -6.75 13.02 -1.03
C LEU A 139 -5.92 13.98 -0.17
N TYR A 140 -5.12 13.43 0.75
CA TYR A 140 -4.37 14.19 1.75
C TYR A 140 -2.87 14.04 1.49
N THR A 141 -2.27 15.02 0.83
CA THR A 141 -0.87 14.97 0.38
C THR A 141 0.03 16.00 1.04
N THR A 142 -0.53 17.02 1.71
CA THR A 142 0.23 18.06 2.39
C THR A 142 1.00 17.46 3.57
N ASN A 143 2.32 17.64 3.57
CA ASN A 143 3.18 17.13 4.63
C ASN A 143 3.11 18.04 5.86
N LEU A 144 3.23 17.46 7.06
CA LEU A 144 3.28 18.21 8.32
C LEU A 144 4.42 19.25 8.34
N LEU A 145 5.52 18.97 7.65
CA LEU A 145 6.66 19.89 7.54
C LEU A 145 6.36 21.16 6.71
N ALA A 146 5.21 21.24 6.05
CA ALA A 146 4.76 22.43 5.32
C ALA A 146 4.09 23.48 6.23
N PHE A 147 3.93 23.20 7.51
CA PHE A 147 3.30 24.08 8.50
C PHE A 147 4.33 24.67 9.45
N ASP A 148 4.06 25.89 9.96
CA ASP A 148 4.93 26.59 10.89
C ASP A 148 4.61 26.25 12.36
N THR A 149 5.56 26.60 13.24
CA THR A 149 5.37 26.45 14.69
C THR A 149 4.25 27.39 15.17
N GLY A 150 3.24 26.80 15.79
CA GLY A 150 2.04 27.53 16.26
C GLY A 150 0.80 27.26 15.43
N ASP A 151 0.93 26.65 14.25
CA ASP A 151 -0.23 26.24 13.44
C ASP A 151 -1.00 25.08 14.10
N THR A 152 -2.31 25.15 14.00
CA THR A 152 -3.18 24.05 14.41
C THR A 152 -3.58 23.23 13.17
N VAL A 153 -3.16 21.96 13.17
CA VAL A 153 -3.41 21.07 12.02
C VAL A 153 -4.16 19.80 12.44
N THR A 154 -4.96 19.27 11.53
CA THR A 154 -5.61 17.96 11.73
C THR A 154 -4.93 16.92 10.85
N ILE A 155 -4.40 15.86 11.47
CA ILE A 155 -3.82 14.73 10.74
C ILE A 155 -4.98 13.92 10.13
N LYS A 156 -5.03 13.85 8.80
CA LYS A 156 -6.05 13.10 8.03
C LYS A 156 -5.50 11.80 7.46
N ARG A 157 -4.18 11.71 7.31
CA ARG A 157 -3.53 10.54 6.72
C ARG A 157 -2.17 10.28 7.38
N VAL A 158 -1.91 9.02 7.62
CA VAL A 158 -0.60 8.52 8.05
C VAL A 158 -0.09 7.56 6.98
N ARG A 159 1.16 7.75 6.52
CA ARG A 159 1.80 6.76 5.64
C ARG A 159 2.40 5.66 6.49
N ASP A 160 1.87 4.48 6.35
CA ASP A 160 2.44 3.29 6.99
C ASP A 160 3.55 2.71 6.08
N ARG A 161 4.70 3.39 6.08
CA ARG A 161 5.89 2.91 5.35
C ARG A 161 6.86 2.13 6.23
N THR A 162 6.74 2.31 7.53
CA THR A 162 7.52 1.62 8.56
C THR A 162 6.78 1.82 9.87
N CYS A 163 6.76 0.85 10.75
CA CYS A 163 6.19 0.92 12.09
C CYS A 163 6.80 2.02 13.00
N LEU A 164 7.28 3.13 12.44
CA LEU A 164 7.87 4.23 13.20
C LEU A 164 6.89 4.91 14.15
N LEU A 165 5.58 4.82 13.89
CA LEU A 165 4.55 5.28 14.83
C LEU A 165 4.52 4.43 16.10
N TYR A 166 4.86 3.15 16.01
CA TYR A 166 4.88 2.22 17.14
C TYR A 166 6.20 2.22 17.89
N THR A 167 7.28 2.70 17.27
CA THR A 167 8.60 2.83 17.91
C THR A 167 8.87 4.22 18.45
N SER A 168 8.02 5.22 18.15
CA SER A 168 8.12 6.55 18.72
C SER A 168 7.56 6.54 20.14
N PRO A 169 8.34 6.93 21.16
CA PRO A 169 7.82 6.97 22.53
C PRO A 169 6.60 7.90 22.58
N SER A 170 5.53 7.41 23.20
CA SER A 170 4.33 8.19 23.45
C SER A 170 4.71 9.53 24.10
N PRO A 171 3.97 10.63 23.85
CA PRO A 171 4.15 11.88 24.58
C PRO A 171 4.17 11.71 26.11
N ARG A 172 3.53 10.66 26.65
CA ARG A 172 3.57 10.29 28.07
C ARG A 172 4.90 9.69 28.50
N ASP A 173 5.68 9.08 27.60
CA ASP A 173 6.96 8.45 27.92
C ASP A 173 8.12 9.45 27.92
N ARG A 174 7.90 10.67 27.43
CA ARG A 174 8.87 11.78 27.45
C ARG A 174 8.84 12.61 28.73
N GLN A 175 7.94 12.28 29.69
CA GLN A 175 7.80 13.02 30.96
C GLN A 175 8.38 12.27 32.17
N LYS A 176 9.26 11.27 31.92
CA LYS A 176 10.01 10.61 32.98
C LYS A 176 11.49 10.95 32.90
#